data_ea3b6a011071acf05ce3687cd5934afe
#
_entry.id   ea3b6a011071acf05ce3687cd5934afe
#
_cell.length_a   1.000
_cell.length_b   1.000
_cell.length_c   1.000
_cell.angle_alpha   90.00
_cell.angle_beta   90.00
_cell.angle_gamma   90.00
#
_symmetry.space_group_name_H-M   'P 1'
#
loop_
_entity.id
_entity.type
_entity.pdbx_description
1 polymer ?
#
loop_
_entity_poly.entity_id
_entity_poly.type
_entity_poly.pdbx_seq_one_letter_code
_entity_poly.pdbx_strand_id
1 'polypeptide(L)'
;MPRIEIFQSLRLSGTFSQVDAAFAPFIRALHSQAKKIGIVVDVSSEQTTNAELVVILQEQDGRQFMLTVTSPVINGQVCGEVELQALTGLASVHSRSLDRVVPLGVDYISVISASLVLQQLLAGLIAQHRGNGMQSATFDLVQAGVLAVGQYLAGATTETGAEVFSCGEADVSLRPPFTSLDGVLFELESLSPQLWQRFWVQLGADIQQIGRGWHTFMQRYAKGVASLSVEMVALLASHVYTDLADLAHQTGIAITPVRRIQDRKMDRDLRSLLEYGPWSIKAIEEGSRKASRMLSDFSTTSELPLAGIRLVESCRRIQGPMAGHLLAMFGATVTRIEPLGGDPLRDMPPLADNYSARFQALNARKQVVEVNIKSAEGKKTVEDLVHKADLFIHNWAPGKASELALDVSDLTHNHPDLVYVYAGGWGELDSEMTIPGTDFMVQAYSGMADVIAQRSGVKGGTLFTATDIFGGILAAQAAIMALYCRVKGASGLSVRSSLLGAATMLIEPILTGQSSITEMDTLPEWCCTDLASLSIHPHIEPYLMAESYTQLCELWRPL
;
A
#
# COMPACT_ATOMS: atom_id res chain seq x y z
N MET A 1 10.09 -16.20 -12.28
CA MET A 1 9.23 -17.12 -11.51
C MET A 1 8.26 -17.80 -12.45
N PRO A 2 7.90 -19.08 -12.30
CA PRO A 2 6.87 -19.66 -13.15
C PRO A 2 5.54 -18.95 -12.87
N ARG A 3 4.86 -18.54 -13.94
CA ARG A 3 3.48 -18.04 -13.85
C ARG A 3 2.61 -19.18 -13.30
N ILE A 4 1.71 -18.87 -12.38
CA ILE A 4 0.83 -19.90 -11.83
C ILE A 4 -0.17 -20.27 -12.93
N GLU A 5 -0.12 -21.49 -13.40
CA GLU A 5 -0.94 -22.00 -14.52
C GLU A 5 -2.44 -21.76 -14.34
N ILE A 6 -2.93 -21.72 -13.09
CA ILE A 6 -4.33 -21.47 -12.74
C ILE A 6 -4.83 -20.14 -13.33
N PHE A 7 -4.01 -19.07 -13.32
CA PHE A 7 -4.42 -17.77 -13.85
C PHE A 7 -4.44 -17.71 -15.38
N GLN A 8 -3.71 -18.59 -16.07
CA GLN A 8 -3.74 -18.69 -17.53
C GLN A 8 -5.09 -19.18 -18.08
N SER A 9 -5.91 -19.79 -17.23
CA SER A 9 -7.29 -20.18 -17.56
C SER A 9 -8.28 -19.03 -17.49
N LEU A 10 -7.87 -17.86 -16.97
CA LEU A 10 -8.71 -16.67 -16.85
C LEU A 10 -8.55 -15.77 -18.07
N ARG A 11 -9.67 -15.17 -18.50
CA ARG A 11 -9.74 -14.16 -19.55
C ARG A 11 -10.31 -12.87 -19.00
N LEU A 12 -9.58 -11.76 -19.18
CA LEU A 12 -10.02 -10.41 -18.89
C LEU A 12 -10.46 -9.76 -20.21
N SER A 13 -11.72 -9.38 -20.29
CA SER A 13 -12.30 -8.64 -21.41
C SER A 13 -13.05 -7.40 -20.93
N GLY A 14 -13.44 -6.52 -21.83
CA GLY A 14 -14.20 -5.33 -21.47
C GLY A 14 -14.36 -4.34 -22.62
N THR A 15 -15.04 -3.24 -22.36
CA THR A 15 -15.32 -2.16 -23.33
C THR A 15 -14.14 -1.18 -23.46
N PHE A 16 -12.90 -1.69 -23.47
CA PHE A 16 -11.67 -0.88 -23.35
C PHE A 16 -11.44 0.14 -24.46
N SER A 17 -11.97 -0.10 -25.67
CA SER A 17 -11.87 0.81 -26.81
C SER A 17 -13.04 1.78 -26.95
N GLN A 18 -14.00 1.72 -26.03
CA GLN A 18 -15.31 2.38 -26.12
C GLN A 18 -15.50 3.46 -25.05
N VAL A 19 -14.47 3.75 -24.27
CA VAL A 19 -14.54 4.66 -23.13
C VAL A 19 -13.74 5.92 -23.37
N ASP A 20 -14.03 6.93 -22.55
CA ASP A 20 -13.31 8.20 -22.55
C ASP A 20 -11.80 8.00 -22.33
N ALA A 21 -10.99 8.87 -22.95
CA ALA A 21 -9.54 8.84 -22.84
C ALA A 21 -9.02 8.99 -21.40
N ALA A 22 -9.83 9.56 -20.50
CA ALA A 22 -9.52 9.68 -19.07
C ALA A 22 -9.27 8.32 -18.39
N PHE A 23 -9.87 7.23 -18.90
CA PHE A 23 -9.63 5.87 -18.42
C PHE A 23 -8.32 5.23 -18.94
N ALA A 24 -7.63 5.86 -19.89
CA ALA A 24 -6.48 5.23 -20.51
C ALA A 24 -5.35 4.84 -19.52
N PRO A 25 -4.99 5.64 -18.50
CA PRO A 25 -3.98 5.24 -17.50
C PRO A 25 -4.42 4.01 -16.70
N PHE A 26 -5.68 3.99 -16.27
CA PHE A 26 -6.27 2.86 -15.55
C PHE A 26 -6.27 1.57 -16.40
N ILE A 27 -6.73 1.64 -17.66
CA ILE A 27 -6.76 0.48 -18.57
C ILE A 27 -5.36 -0.08 -18.80
N ARG A 28 -4.36 0.79 -19.03
CA ARG A 28 -2.96 0.35 -19.18
C ARG A 28 -2.44 -0.37 -17.93
N ALA A 29 -2.70 0.20 -16.75
CA ALA A 29 -2.33 -0.40 -15.47
C ALA A 29 -3.03 -1.76 -15.27
N LEU A 30 -4.34 -1.83 -15.55
CA LEU A 30 -5.14 -3.07 -15.45
C LEU A 30 -4.58 -4.17 -16.36
N HIS A 31 -4.31 -3.85 -17.63
CA HIS A 31 -3.75 -4.80 -18.58
C HIS A 31 -2.33 -5.25 -18.20
N SER A 32 -1.48 -4.32 -17.73
CA SER A 32 -0.13 -4.65 -17.26
C SER A 32 -0.19 -5.61 -16.08
N GLN A 33 -1.00 -5.31 -15.06
CA GLN A 33 -1.14 -6.14 -13.87
C GLN A 33 -1.74 -7.51 -14.19
N ALA A 34 -2.82 -7.57 -14.99
CA ALA A 34 -3.43 -8.82 -15.40
C ALA A 34 -2.42 -9.75 -16.12
N LYS A 35 -1.63 -9.20 -17.05
CA LYS A 35 -0.59 -9.94 -17.76
C LYS A 35 0.52 -10.47 -16.82
N LYS A 36 0.92 -9.68 -15.82
CA LYS A 36 1.93 -10.09 -14.82
C LYS A 36 1.42 -11.26 -13.95
N ILE A 37 0.14 -11.25 -13.60
CA ILE A 37 -0.51 -12.37 -12.90
C ILE A 37 -0.58 -13.62 -13.79
N GLY A 38 -0.66 -13.45 -15.11
CA GLY A 38 -0.82 -14.53 -16.08
C GLY A 38 -2.23 -14.62 -16.69
N ILE A 39 -3.09 -13.66 -16.41
CA ILE A 39 -4.44 -13.56 -16.96
C ILE A 39 -4.33 -13.16 -18.44
N VAL A 40 -5.08 -13.84 -19.33
CA VAL A 40 -5.17 -13.51 -20.75
C VAL A 40 -6.07 -12.28 -20.91
N VAL A 41 -5.56 -11.25 -21.59
CA VAL A 41 -6.31 -10.02 -21.84
C VAL A 41 -6.80 -10.00 -23.27
N ASP A 42 -8.13 -9.97 -23.45
CA ASP A 42 -8.80 -9.84 -24.75
C ASP A 42 -9.10 -8.36 -25.01
N VAL A 43 -8.53 -7.80 -26.07
CA VAL A 43 -8.79 -6.42 -26.50
C VAL A 43 -9.82 -6.47 -27.62
N SER A 44 -11.10 -6.20 -27.30
CA SER A 44 -12.15 -6.10 -28.32
C SER A 44 -12.10 -4.75 -29.05
N SER A 45 -12.48 -4.75 -30.33
CA SER A 45 -12.32 -3.61 -31.25
C SER A 45 -13.62 -2.82 -31.52
N GLU A 46 -14.66 -2.99 -30.73
CA GLU A 46 -15.91 -2.23 -30.94
C GLU A 46 -15.82 -0.81 -30.37
N GLN A 47 -16.27 0.18 -31.14
CA GLN A 47 -16.16 1.60 -30.80
C GLN A 47 -17.53 2.16 -30.32
N THR A 48 -17.62 2.55 -29.07
CA THR A 48 -18.64 3.48 -28.56
C THR A 48 -18.01 4.32 -27.44
N THR A 49 -18.31 5.60 -27.38
CA THR A 49 -17.81 6.51 -26.32
C THR A 49 -18.79 6.50 -25.15
N ASN A 50 -18.45 5.77 -24.09
CA ASN A 50 -19.22 5.72 -22.85
C ASN A 50 -18.44 6.32 -21.68
N ALA A 51 -19.14 6.91 -20.72
CA ALA A 51 -18.58 7.35 -19.44
C ALA A 51 -18.35 6.19 -18.46
N GLU A 52 -18.71 4.98 -18.82
CA GLU A 52 -18.61 3.77 -18.01
C GLU A 52 -17.83 2.69 -18.74
N LEU A 53 -16.94 2.05 -18.03
CA LEU A 53 -16.13 0.93 -18.52
C LEU A 53 -16.64 -0.37 -17.90
N VAL A 54 -17.03 -1.33 -18.72
CA VAL A 54 -17.33 -2.68 -18.27
C VAL A 54 -16.09 -3.54 -18.34
N VAL A 55 -15.78 -4.24 -17.25
CA VAL A 55 -14.64 -5.19 -17.14
C VAL A 55 -15.18 -6.54 -16.69
N ILE A 56 -14.82 -7.59 -17.40
CA ILE A 56 -15.29 -8.96 -17.15
C ILE A 56 -14.08 -9.88 -16.95
N LEU A 57 -14.09 -10.64 -15.87
CA LEU A 57 -13.16 -11.74 -15.65
C LEU A 57 -13.92 -13.06 -15.79
N GLN A 58 -13.49 -13.91 -16.74
CA GLN A 58 -14.16 -15.15 -17.09
C GLN A 58 -13.25 -16.37 -16.92
N GLU A 59 -13.79 -17.46 -16.40
CA GLU A 59 -13.19 -18.79 -16.36
C GLU A 59 -13.54 -19.63 -17.61
N GLN A 60 -12.75 -20.67 -17.86
CA GLN A 60 -13.00 -21.59 -19.00
C GLN A 60 -14.31 -22.38 -18.86
N ASP A 61 -14.82 -22.58 -17.65
CA ASP A 61 -16.10 -23.27 -17.38
C ASP A 61 -17.33 -22.38 -17.55
N GLY A 62 -17.11 -21.12 -17.94
CA GLY A 62 -18.17 -20.14 -18.22
C GLY A 62 -18.56 -19.27 -17.02
N ARG A 63 -18.01 -19.50 -15.81
CA ARG A 63 -18.20 -18.56 -14.70
C ARG A 63 -17.54 -17.23 -15.06
N GLN A 64 -18.23 -16.15 -14.69
CA GLN A 64 -17.71 -14.81 -14.93
C GLN A 64 -18.18 -13.86 -13.83
N PHE A 65 -17.37 -12.84 -13.58
CA PHE A 65 -17.74 -11.72 -12.72
C PHE A 65 -17.51 -10.41 -13.47
N MET A 66 -18.49 -9.50 -13.37
CA MET A 66 -18.49 -8.24 -14.11
C MET A 66 -18.36 -7.06 -13.15
N LEU A 67 -17.54 -6.09 -13.53
CA LEU A 67 -17.47 -4.78 -12.87
C LEU A 67 -17.83 -3.68 -13.86
N THR A 68 -18.71 -2.78 -13.42
CA THR A 68 -18.88 -1.48 -14.06
C THR A 68 -17.97 -0.49 -13.35
N VAL A 69 -16.98 0.04 -14.08
CA VAL A 69 -16.02 1.02 -13.57
C VAL A 69 -16.42 2.41 -14.03
N THR A 70 -16.53 3.35 -13.09
CA THR A 70 -16.93 4.74 -13.34
C THR A 70 -15.85 5.72 -12.92
N SER A 71 -15.92 6.93 -13.46
CA SER A 71 -15.20 8.10 -13.00
C SER A 71 -16.13 9.31 -13.00
N PRO A 72 -16.00 10.24 -12.05
CA PRO A 72 -16.85 11.43 -11.99
C PRO A 72 -16.81 12.24 -13.28
N VAL A 73 -17.93 12.88 -13.57
CA VAL A 73 -18.04 13.84 -14.68
C VAL A 73 -18.23 15.24 -14.11
N ILE A 74 -17.28 16.13 -14.36
CA ILE A 74 -17.30 17.53 -13.92
C ILE A 74 -17.31 18.42 -15.15
N ASN A 75 -18.25 19.35 -15.20
CA ASN A 75 -18.42 20.28 -16.34
C ASN A 75 -18.52 19.55 -17.69
N GLY A 76 -19.11 18.33 -17.71
CA GLY A 76 -19.27 17.53 -18.92
C GLY A 76 -18.02 16.77 -19.36
N GLN A 77 -16.96 16.74 -18.55
CA GLN A 77 -15.72 15.99 -18.82
C GLN A 77 -15.53 14.89 -17.79
N VAL A 78 -15.13 13.71 -18.24
CA VAL A 78 -14.76 12.59 -17.36
C VAL A 78 -13.43 12.92 -16.67
N CYS A 79 -13.37 12.74 -15.36
CA CYS A 79 -12.17 13.00 -14.58
C CYS A 79 -11.10 11.95 -14.83
N GLY A 80 -9.91 12.38 -15.24
CA GLY A 80 -8.71 11.57 -15.35
C GLY A 80 -7.85 11.60 -14.08
N GLU A 81 -6.61 11.17 -14.19
CA GLU A 81 -5.71 10.99 -13.04
C GLU A 81 -5.51 12.27 -12.23
N VAL A 82 -5.23 13.41 -12.88
CA VAL A 82 -4.95 14.70 -12.21
C VAL A 82 -6.18 15.21 -11.48
N GLU A 83 -7.35 15.16 -12.15
CA GLU A 83 -8.63 15.54 -11.57
C GLU A 83 -9.00 14.65 -10.38
N LEU A 84 -8.77 13.34 -10.47
CA LEU A 84 -9.02 12.40 -9.39
C LEU A 84 -8.12 12.69 -8.18
N GLN A 85 -6.83 12.99 -8.39
CA GLN A 85 -5.93 13.40 -7.31
C GLN A 85 -6.38 14.69 -6.63
N ALA A 86 -6.91 15.63 -7.40
CA ALA A 86 -7.47 16.88 -6.86
C ALA A 86 -8.76 16.61 -6.07
N LEU A 87 -9.71 15.87 -6.66
CA LEU A 87 -11.01 15.55 -6.06
C LEU A 87 -10.90 14.87 -4.71
N THR A 88 -10.04 13.87 -4.62
CA THR A 88 -9.91 13.01 -3.44
C THR A 88 -9.05 13.61 -2.34
N GLY A 89 -8.42 14.77 -2.60
CA GLY A 89 -7.49 15.42 -1.68
C GLY A 89 -6.09 14.80 -1.66
N LEU A 90 -5.79 13.85 -2.55
CA LEU A 90 -4.46 13.24 -2.62
C LEU A 90 -3.39 14.28 -2.96
N ALA A 91 -3.67 15.18 -3.92
CA ALA A 91 -2.77 16.29 -4.25
C ALA A 91 -2.54 17.21 -3.04
N SER A 92 -3.56 17.50 -2.24
CA SER A 92 -3.45 18.28 -1.00
C SER A 92 -2.57 17.57 0.03
N VAL A 93 -2.79 16.28 0.28
CA VAL A 93 -1.95 15.50 1.21
C VAL A 93 -0.50 15.44 0.75
N HIS A 94 -0.27 15.25 -0.55
CA HIS A 94 1.08 15.26 -1.13
C HIS A 94 1.77 16.61 -0.90
N SER A 95 1.03 17.71 -1.10
CA SER A 95 1.55 19.07 -1.09
C SER A 95 1.61 19.72 0.29
N ARG A 96 1.24 19.00 1.38
CA ARG A 96 1.14 19.57 2.74
C ARG A 96 2.43 20.21 3.28
N SER A 97 3.56 19.95 2.63
CA SER A 97 4.85 20.56 2.96
C SER A 97 5.33 21.57 1.91
N LEU A 98 4.46 21.98 0.99
CA LEU A 98 4.73 22.95 -0.07
C LEU A 98 3.92 24.23 0.15
N ASP A 99 4.24 25.25 -0.62
CA ASP A 99 3.52 26.53 -0.68
C ASP A 99 2.37 26.53 -1.70
N ARG A 100 2.23 25.45 -2.46
CA ARG A 100 1.18 25.27 -3.47
C ARG A 100 0.74 23.81 -3.56
N VAL A 101 -0.50 23.58 -4.01
CA VAL A 101 -1.00 22.23 -4.29
C VAL A 101 -0.56 21.80 -5.69
N VAL A 102 0.03 20.61 -5.80
CA VAL A 102 0.49 20.00 -7.04
C VAL A 102 0.11 18.53 -7.13
N PRO A 103 -0.04 17.96 -8.33
CA PRO A 103 -0.24 16.53 -8.49
C PRO A 103 0.97 15.74 -7.97
N LEU A 104 0.76 14.48 -7.58
CA LEU A 104 1.80 13.60 -7.08
C LEU A 104 2.91 13.28 -8.12
N GLY A 105 2.62 13.47 -9.40
CA GLY A 105 3.59 13.22 -10.47
C GLY A 105 3.65 11.76 -10.97
N VAL A 106 2.80 10.88 -10.45
CA VAL A 106 2.63 9.48 -10.93
C VAL A 106 1.14 9.15 -11.06
N ASP A 107 0.80 8.21 -11.93
CA ASP A 107 -0.58 7.74 -12.18
C ASP A 107 -1.10 6.90 -10.99
N TYR A 108 -1.10 7.48 -9.78
CA TYR A 108 -1.31 6.77 -8.52
C TYR A 108 -2.68 6.13 -8.42
N ILE A 109 -3.74 6.94 -8.61
CA ILE A 109 -5.13 6.47 -8.47
C ILE A 109 -5.45 5.43 -9.53
N SER A 110 -5.03 5.65 -10.76
CA SER A 110 -5.21 4.69 -11.87
C SER A 110 -4.53 3.35 -11.59
N VAL A 111 -3.29 3.37 -11.08
CA VAL A 111 -2.51 2.15 -10.81
C VAL A 111 -3.09 1.36 -9.64
N ILE A 112 -3.45 2.03 -8.53
CA ILE A 112 -4.07 1.33 -7.38
C ILE A 112 -5.48 0.84 -7.70
N SER A 113 -6.26 1.58 -8.49
CA SER A 113 -7.60 1.15 -8.96
C SER A 113 -7.52 -0.14 -9.76
N ALA A 114 -6.51 -0.30 -10.61
CA ALA A 114 -6.31 -1.54 -11.35
C ALA A 114 -6.14 -2.76 -10.43
N SER A 115 -5.36 -2.61 -9.34
CA SER A 115 -5.21 -3.65 -8.33
C SER A 115 -6.51 -3.94 -7.59
N LEU A 116 -7.26 -2.90 -7.24
CA LEU A 116 -8.53 -3.04 -6.51
C LEU A 116 -9.61 -3.70 -7.38
N VAL A 117 -9.68 -3.34 -8.66
CA VAL A 117 -10.59 -3.96 -9.64
C VAL A 117 -10.25 -5.45 -9.82
N LEU A 118 -8.97 -5.82 -9.97
CA LEU A 118 -8.57 -7.23 -10.05
C LEU A 118 -8.90 -8.00 -8.77
N GLN A 119 -8.74 -7.39 -7.59
CA GLN A 119 -9.15 -7.98 -6.32
C GLN A 119 -10.67 -8.26 -6.31
N GLN A 120 -11.47 -7.30 -6.73
CA GLN A 120 -12.92 -7.42 -6.74
C GLN A 120 -13.40 -8.49 -7.73
N LEU A 121 -12.82 -8.54 -8.92
CA LEU A 121 -13.11 -9.56 -9.94
C LEU A 121 -12.78 -10.97 -9.43
N LEU A 122 -11.60 -11.17 -8.83
CA LEU A 122 -11.20 -12.46 -8.28
C LEU A 122 -12.05 -12.83 -7.05
N ALA A 123 -12.36 -11.87 -6.17
CA ALA A 123 -13.21 -12.10 -5.01
C ALA A 123 -14.64 -12.50 -5.43
N GLY A 124 -15.17 -11.89 -6.48
CA GLY A 124 -16.46 -12.29 -7.07
C GLY A 124 -16.46 -13.73 -7.58
N LEU A 125 -15.42 -14.17 -8.28
CA LEU A 125 -15.28 -15.58 -8.69
C LEU A 125 -15.13 -16.52 -7.48
N ILE A 126 -14.38 -16.13 -6.43
CA ILE A 126 -14.29 -16.89 -5.17
C ILE A 126 -15.68 -17.05 -4.56
N ALA A 127 -16.48 -15.98 -4.52
CA ALA A 127 -17.85 -16.03 -4.01
C ALA A 127 -18.72 -17.02 -4.79
N GLN A 128 -18.66 -17.00 -6.11
CA GLN A 128 -19.41 -17.94 -6.97
C GLN A 128 -18.98 -19.39 -6.74
N HIS A 129 -17.68 -19.67 -6.60
CA HIS A 129 -17.18 -21.00 -6.26
C HIS A 129 -17.67 -21.49 -4.89
N ARG A 130 -17.97 -20.56 -3.98
CA ARG A 130 -18.51 -20.84 -2.64
C ARG A 130 -20.04 -20.86 -2.58
N GLY A 131 -20.70 -20.82 -3.74
CA GLY A 131 -22.16 -20.89 -3.85
C GLY A 131 -22.90 -19.55 -3.67
N ASN A 132 -22.19 -18.42 -3.63
CA ASN A 132 -22.79 -17.10 -3.65
C ASN A 132 -23.24 -16.75 -5.09
N GLY A 133 -24.47 -16.25 -5.25
CA GLY A 133 -25.07 -15.94 -6.57
C GLY A 133 -24.63 -14.59 -7.18
N MET A 134 -23.69 -13.89 -6.57
CA MET A 134 -23.19 -12.59 -7.03
C MET A 134 -22.61 -12.68 -8.45
N GLN A 135 -23.05 -11.77 -9.35
CA GLN A 135 -22.64 -11.75 -10.76
C GLN A 135 -21.89 -10.49 -11.15
N SER A 136 -22.13 -9.39 -10.45
CA SER A 136 -21.57 -8.09 -10.79
C SER A 136 -21.43 -7.18 -9.58
N ALA A 137 -20.66 -6.12 -9.75
CA ALA A 137 -20.56 -5.00 -8.80
C ALA A 137 -20.16 -3.72 -9.57
N THR A 138 -20.08 -2.61 -8.85
CA THR A 138 -19.59 -1.33 -9.37
C THR A 138 -18.30 -0.92 -8.68
N PHE A 139 -17.49 -0.13 -9.35
CA PHE A 139 -16.28 0.47 -8.81
C PHE A 139 -16.12 1.88 -9.37
N ASP A 140 -15.99 2.87 -8.50
CA ASP A 140 -15.67 4.24 -8.91
C ASP A 140 -14.20 4.55 -8.60
N LEU A 141 -13.49 5.17 -9.57
CA LEU A 141 -12.06 5.50 -9.40
C LEU A 141 -11.81 6.43 -8.21
N VAL A 142 -12.79 7.25 -7.82
CA VAL A 142 -12.73 8.08 -6.60
C VAL A 142 -12.55 7.22 -5.34
N GLN A 143 -13.18 6.04 -5.29
CA GLN A 143 -13.07 5.15 -4.12
C GLN A 143 -11.62 4.77 -3.82
N ALA A 144 -10.81 4.54 -4.87
CA ALA A 144 -9.39 4.25 -4.71
C ALA A 144 -8.62 5.45 -4.11
N GLY A 145 -8.88 6.65 -4.59
CA GLY A 145 -8.26 7.86 -4.06
C GLY A 145 -8.65 8.14 -2.62
N VAL A 146 -9.95 8.01 -2.30
CA VAL A 146 -10.46 8.15 -0.92
C VAL A 146 -9.87 7.08 0.01
N LEU A 147 -9.78 5.82 -0.43
CA LEU A 147 -9.09 4.76 0.33
C LEU A 147 -7.63 5.15 0.62
N ALA A 148 -6.94 5.67 -0.38
CA ALA A 148 -5.53 6.06 -0.25
C ALA A 148 -5.31 7.16 0.79
N VAL A 149 -6.20 8.16 0.84
CA VAL A 149 -6.09 9.27 1.80
C VAL A 149 -6.90 9.05 3.09
N GLY A 150 -7.54 7.90 3.26
CA GLY A 150 -8.50 7.62 4.34
C GLY A 150 -7.97 7.88 5.74
N GLN A 151 -6.70 7.59 6.01
CA GLN A 151 -6.07 7.89 7.30
C GLN A 151 -5.95 9.40 7.55
N TYR A 152 -5.68 10.18 6.49
CA TYR A 152 -5.58 11.64 6.56
C TYR A 152 -6.97 12.26 6.70
N LEU A 153 -7.98 11.71 5.99
CA LEU A 153 -9.38 12.08 6.15
C LEU A 153 -9.84 11.87 7.60
N ALA A 154 -9.60 10.69 8.16
CA ALA A 154 -9.94 10.40 9.54
C ALA A 154 -9.31 11.40 10.51
N GLY A 155 -8.04 11.78 10.28
CA GLY A 155 -7.36 12.79 11.08
C GLY A 155 -7.91 14.20 10.90
N ALA A 156 -8.30 14.58 9.69
CA ALA A 156 -8.81 15.90 9.38
C ALA A 156 -10.26 16.13 9.86
N THR A 157 -11.04 15.06 10.03
CA THR A 157 -12.46 15.11 10.40
C THR A 157 -12.74 14.83 11.88
N THR A 158 -11.71 14.77 12.74
CA THR A 158 -11.91 14.62 14.18
C THR A 158 -12.58 15.88 14.78
N GLU A 159 -13.54 15.69 15.67
CA GLU A 159 -14.26 16.80 16.33
C GLU A 159 -13.33 17.65 17.19
N THR A 160 -12.35 17.03 17.82
CA THR A 160 -11.38 17.70 18.70
C THR A 160 -9.97 17.46 18.22
N GLY A 161 -9.26 18.54 17.87
CA GLY A 161 -7.86 18.47 17.45
C GLY A 161 -7.68 18.01 16.01
N ALA A 162 -8.61 18.40 15.12
CA ALA A 162 -8.48 18.18 13.68
C ALA A 162 -7.05 18.49 13.19
N GLU A 163 -6.52 17.61 12.37
CA GLU A 163 -5.18 17.79 11.82
C GLU A 163 -5.16 19.01 10.88
N VAL A 164 -4.41 20.03 11.27
CA VAL A 164 -4.14 21.18 10.43
C VAL A 164 -2.84 20.91 9.68
N PHE A 165 -2.89 20.94 8.36
CA PHE A 165 -1.69 20.86 7.54
C PHE A 165 -0.93 22.18 7.65
N SER A 166 0.33 22.11 8.08
CA SER A 166 1.21 23.28 8.09
C SER A 166 1.63 23.55 6.65
N CYS A 167 1.20 24.68 6.09
CA CYS A 167 1.67 25.14 4.80
C CYS A 167 3.13 25.54 4.90
N GLY A 168 3.98 24.84 4.14
CA GLY A 168 5.35 25.23 3.88
C GLY A 168 6.24 25.28 5.12
N GLU A 169 7.27 24.47 5.15
CA GLU A 169 8.40 24.75 6.02
C GLU A 169 9.25 25.86 5.41
N ALA A 170 9.70 26.75 6.25
CA ALA A 170 10.47 27.92 5.83
C ALA A 170 11.77 27.56 5.10
N ASP A 171 12.34 26.37 5.36
CA ASP A 171 13.59 25.93 4.75
C ASP A 171 13.57 24.41 4.44
N VAL A 172 13.36 24.11 3.15
CA VAL A 172 13.38 22.73 2.63
C VAL A 172 14.77 22.08 2.72
N SER A 173 15.86 22.86 2.94
CA SER A 173 17.19 22.31 3.09
C SER A 173 17.41 21.61 4.43
N LEU A 174 16.60 21.95 5.42
CA LEU A 174 16.69 21.41 6.79
C LEU A 174 15.93 20.11 7.00
N ARG A 175 15.29 19.57 5.97
CA ARG A 175 14.52 18.32 6.03
C ARG A 175 15.06 17.26 5.08
N PRO A 176 14.75 15.96 5.31
CA PRO A 176 15.10 14.91 4.33
C PRO A 176 14.47 15.16 2.95
N PRO A 177 15.13 14.69 1.90
CA PRO A 177 16.44 14.07 1.87
C PRO A 177 17.56 15.09 2.08
N PHE A 178 18.62 14.67 2.75
CA PHE A 178 19.80 15.50 3.02
C PHE A 178 20.84 15.36 1.93
N THR A 179 21.85 16.25 1.92
CA THR A 179 22.95 16.20 0.97
C THR A 179 24.27 16.03 1.73
N SER A 180 25.07 15.03 1.36
CA SER A 180 26.40 14.78 1.90
C SER A 180 27.46 15.72 1.32
N LEU A 181 28.69 15.70 1.85
CA LEU A 181 29.82 16.51 1.39
C LEU A 181 30.14 16.28 -0.09
N ASP A 182 30.03 15.04 -0.56
CA ASP A 182 30.26 14.63 -1.95
C ASP A 182 29.02 14.79 -2.85
N GLY A 183 27.98 15.48 -2.37
CA GLY A 183 26.79 15.85 -3.15
C GLY A 183 25.76 14.73 -3.33
N VAL A 184 25.89 13.62 -2.61
CA VAL A 184 24.90 12.54 -2.66
C VAL A 184 23.65 12.96 -1.89
N LEU A 185 22.50 12.96 -2.57
CA LEU A 185 21.19 13.16 -1.95
C LEU A 185 20.75 11.84 -1.31
N PHE A 186 20.37 11.86 -0.02
CA PHE A 186 20.04 10.65 0.71
C PHE A 186 18.90 10.83 1.69
N GLU A 187 18.15 9.76 1.85
CA GLU A 187 17.10 9.63 2.85
C GLU A 187 17.65 9.04 4.14
N LEU A 188 17.14 9.52 5.28
CA LEU A 188 17.47 9.05 6.61
C LEU A 188 16.22 8.76 7.39
N GLU A 189 16.14 7.61 8.07
CA GLU A 189 14.98 7.23 8.86
C GLU A 189 15.37 6.49 10.15
N SER A 190 14.65 6.79 11.22
CA SER A 190 14.67 6.01 12.45
C SER A 190 13.30 6.10 13.13
N LEU A 191 12.87 4.98 13.72
CA LEU A 191 11.71 4.91 14.60
C LEU A 191 12.09 4.50 16.02
N SER A 192 13.40 4.49 16.31
CA SER A 192 13.95 4.19 17.64
C SER A 192 14.74 5.39 18.14
N PRO A 193 14.32 5.99 19.28
CA PRO A 193 15.06 7.10 19.88
C PRO A 193 16.48 6.69 20.30
N GLN A 194 16.70 5.41 20.62
CA GLN A 194 18.01 4.89 21.01
C GLN A 194 18.97 4.83 19.80
N LEU A 195 18.49 4.36 18.64
CA LEU A 195 19.28 4.33 17.41
C LEU A 195 19.57 5.75 16.91
N TRP A 196 18.57 6.63 16.96
CA TRP A 196 18.70 8.05 16.67
C TRP A 196 19.78 8.70 17.52
N GLN A 197 19.71 8.58 18.85
CA GLN A 197 20.68 9.15 19.78
C GLN A 197 22.09 8.62 19.49
N ARG A 198 22.25 7.30 19.30
CA ARG A 198 23.54 6.67 19.03
C ARG A 198 24.21 7.23 17.78
N PHE A 199 23.47 7.37 16.70
CA PHE A 199 23.96 7.91 15.43
C PHE A 199 24.45 9.36 15.59
N TRP A 200 23.62 10.23 16.14
CA TRP A 200 23.93 11.64 16.25
C TRP A 200 25.04 11.94 17.27
N VAL A 201 25.13 11.17 18.36
CA VAL A 201 26.25 11.27 19.31
C VAL A 201 27.57 10.92 18.63
N GLN A 202 27.61 9.85 17.83
CA GLN A 202 28.84 9.47 17.12
C GLN A 202 29.20 10.45 16.01
N LEU A 203 28.21 11.11 15.42
CA LEU A 203 28.42 12.18 14.44
C LEU A 203 28.88 13.50 15.10
N GLY A 204 28.84 13.60 16.43
CA GLY A 204 29.30 14.76 17.19
C GLY A 204 28.24 15.83 17.45
N ALA A 205 26.94 15.52 17.34
CA ALA A 205 25.87 16.45 17.64
C ALA A 205 25.71 16.70 19.15
N ASP A 206 25.29 17.91 19.51
CA ASP A 206 24.94 18.26 20.87
C ASP A 206 23.73 17.49 21.40
N ILE A 207 23.79 17.04 22.67
CA ILE A 207 22.76 16.18 23.26
C ILE A 207 21.37 16.84 23.32
N GLN A 208 21.30 18.17 23.51
CA GLN A 208 20.03 18.87 23.54
C GLN A 208 19.45 19.01 22.13
N GLN A 209 20.30 19.20 21.13
CA GLN A 209 19.88 19.20 19.72
C GLN A 209 19.39 17.83 19.28
N ILE A 210 20.02 16.74 19.73
CA ILE A 210 19.59 15.37 19.44
C ILE A 210 18.15 15.13 19.93
N GLY A 211 17.84 15.53 21.16
CA GLY A 211 16.49 15.36 21.73
C GLY A 211 15.43 16.21 21.01
N ARG A 212 15.74 17.47 20.74
CA ARG A 212 14.84 18.36 19.96
C ARG A 212 14.67 17.85 18.53
N GLY A 213 15.76 17.46 17.89
CA GLY A 213 15.77 16.90 16.54
C GLY A 213 14.91 15.64 16.43
N TRP A 214 14.97 14.73 17.41
CA TRP A 214 14.10 13.57 17.47
C TRP A 214 12.62 13.96 17.47
N HIS A 215 12.24 14.87 18.36
CA HIS A 215 10.85 15.30 18.48
C HIS A 215 10.33 15.95 17.18
N THR A 216 11.15 16.82 16.58
CA THR A 216 10.79 17.46 15.31
C THR A 216 10.75 16.44 14.15
N PHE A 217 11.74 15.55 14.10
CA PHE A 217 11.81 14.53 13.03
C PHE A 217 10.60 13.59 13.04
N MET A 218 10.09 13.24 14.22
CA MET A 218 8.88 12.42 14.35
C MET A 218 7.61 13.10 13.83
N GLN A 219 7.59 14.45 13.71
CA GLN A 219 6.48 15.17 13.08
C GLN A 219 6.34 14.87 11.59
N ARG A 220 7.39 14.31 10.96
CA ARG A 220 7.35 13.84 9.58
C ARG A 220 6.19 12.89 9.32
N TYR A 221 5.95 11.98 10.24
CA TYR A 221 4.89 10.98 10.11
C TYR A 221 3.50 11.55 10.42
N ALA A 222 3.43 12.49 11.35
CA ALA A 222 2.15 13.09 11.76
C ALA A 222 1.76 14.26 10.86
N LYS A 223 2.66 15.21 10.64
CA LYS A 223 2.36 16.51 10.01
C LYS A 223 3.06 16.74 8.66
N GLY A 224 3.93 15.85 8.23
CA GLY A 224 4.75 16.05 7.02
C GLY A 224 5.84 17.11 7.19
N VAL A 225 6.23 17.43 8.43
CA VAL A 225 7.26 18.41 8.79
C VAL A 225 8.38 17.68 9.50
N ALA A 226 9.62 17.91 9.11
CA ALA A 226 10.77 17.17 9.65
C ALA A 226 12.07 17.97 9.70
N SER A 227 12.00 19.30 9.84
CA SER A 227 13.21 20.14 9.85
C SER A 227 14.10 19.85 11.05
N LEU A 228 15.37 19.61 10.79
CA LEU A 228 16.42 19.54 11.80
C LEU A 228 17.04 20.94 12.02
N SER A 229 17.88 21.08 13.06
CA SER A 229 18.63 22.31 13.23
C SER A 229 19.70 22.46 12.14
N VAL A 230 20.08 23.70 11.84
CA VAL A 230 21.14 24.03 10.86
C VAL A 230 22.44 23.27 11.20
N GLU A 231 22.77 23.18 12.50
CA GLU A 231 23.99 22.51 12.96
C GLU A 231 23.94 21.00 12.69
N MET A 232 22.78 20.36 12.92
CA MET A 232 22.63 18.91 12.63
C MET A 232 22.73 18.65 11.12
N VAL A 233 22.13 19.49 10.29
CA VAL A 233 22.22 19.35 8.82
C VAL A 233 23.65 19.63 8.36
N ALA A 234 24.36 20.62 8.95
CA ALA A 234 25.75 20.90 8.64
C ALA A 234 26.67 19.72 8.99
N LEU A 235 26.39 18.98 10.08
CA LEU A 235 27.13 17.75 10.40
C LEU A 235 26.97 16.71 9.29
N LEU A 236 25.76 16.48 8.79
CA LEU A 236 25.54 15.56 7.66
C LEU A 236 26.30 16.03 6.41
N ALA A 237 26.23 17.32 6.10
CA ALA A 237 26.88 17.91 4.93
C ALA A 237 28.43 17.97 5.05
N SER A 238 29.01 17.74 6.23
CA SER A 238 30.46 17.71 6.44
C SER A 238 31.09 16.34 6.23
N HIS A 239 30.30 15.29 5.99
CA HIS A 239 30.76 13.92 5.76
C HIS A 239 30.40 13.43 4.37
N VAL A 240 31.27 12.63 3.75
CA VAL A 240 30.93 11.92 2.51
C VAL A 240 29.91 10.83 2.77
N TYR A 241 29.09 10.51 1.77
CA TYR A 241 27.98 9.57 1.92
C TYR A 241 28.43 8.19 2.45
N THR A 242 29.59 7.70 2.00
CA THR A 242 30.11 6.39 2.45
C THR A 242 30.35 6.35 3.96
N ASP A 243 30.91 7.40 4.54
CA ASP A 243 31.18 7.49 5.98
C ASP A 243 29.86 7.53 6.77
N LEU A 244 28.86 8.27 6.27
CA LEU A 244 27.51 8.32 6.85
C LEU A 244 26.83 6.95 6.78
N ALA A 245 26.98 6.22 5.68
CA ALA A 245 26.41 4.89 5.50
C ALA A 245 27.07 3.86 6.44
N ASP A 246 28.38 3.91 6.61
CA ASP A 246 29.11 3.05 7.54
C ASP A 246 28.72 3.34 8.99
N LEU A 247 28.59 4.61 9.35
CA LEU A 247 28.12 5.03 10.67
C LEU A 247 26.66 4.58 10.91
N ALA A 248 25.81 4.74 9.92
CA ALA A 248 24.42 4.30 9.98
C ALA A 248 24.30 2.79 10.19
N HIS A 249 25.12 2.00 9.47
CA HIS A 249 25.19 0.55 9.65
C HIS A 249 25.64 0.17 11.08
N GLN A 250 26.69 0.82 11.63
CA GLN A 250 27.19 0.57 12.99
C GLN A 250 26.17 0.93 14.07
N THR A 251 25.40 1.97 13.86
CA THR A 251 24.41 2.49 14.83
C THR A 251 23.02 1.89 14.68
N GLY A 252 22.73 1.29 13.52
CA GLY A 252 21.45 0.68 13.18
C GLY A 252 20.38 1.66 12.69
N ILE A 253 20.75 2.89 12.33
CA ILE A 253 19.83 3.85 11.67
C ILE A 253 19.73 3.50 10.19
N ALA A 254 18.58 3.80 9.57
CA ALA A 254 18.40 3.57 8.14
C ALA A 254 18.83 4.80 7.34
N ILE A 255 19.65 4.58 6.32
CA ILE A 255 20.09 5.58 5.35
C ILE A 255 20.16 4.94 3.96
N THR A 256 19.71 5.66 2.92
CA THR A 256 19.80 5.21 1.53
C THR A 256 19.93 6.40 0.57
N PRO A 257 20.72 6.31 -0.51
CA PRO A 257 20.78 7.38 -1.49
C PRO A 257 19.45 7.47 -2.26
N VAL A 258 19.04 8.69 -2.62
CA VAL A 258 17.96 8.90 -3.58
C VAL A 258 18.51 8.56 -4.96
N ARG A 259 18.10 7.41 -5.49
CA ARG A 259 18.57 6.91 -6.78
C ARG A 259 17.79 7.53 -7.91
N ARG A 260 18.48 7.88 -8.99
CA ARG A 260 17.83 8.35 -10.21
C ARG A 260 17.19 7.19 -10.94
N ILE A 261 16.02 7.44 -11.54
CA ILE A 261 15.28 6.41 -12.29
C ILE A 261 16.11 5.82 -13.44
N GLN A 262 16.97 6.62 -14.07
CA GLN A 262 17.84 6.17 -15.16
C GLN A 262 18.86 5.14 -14.69
N ASP A 263 19.40 5.32 -13.48
CA ASP A 263 20.42 4.45 -12.90
C ASP A 263 19.82 3.08 -12.51
N ARG A 264 18.51 3.04 -12.24
CA ARG A 264 17.78 1.81 -11.90
C ARG A 264 17.54 0.86 -13.09
N LYS A 265 17.55 1.35 -14.32
CA LYS A 265 17.18 0.55 -15.53
C LYS A 265 18.03 -0.71 -15.70
N MET A 266 19.25 -0.72 -15.20
CA MET A 266 20.16 -1.86 -15.28
C MET A 266 20.04 -2.85 -14.12
N ASP A 267 19.28 -2.51 -13.09
CA ASP A 267 19.15 -3.34 -11.89
C ASP A 267 18.32 -4.60 -12.17
N ARG A 268 18.77 -5.69 -11.56
CA ARG A 268 18.11 -7.00 -11.72
C ARG A 268 16.72 -7.02 -11.11
N ASP A 269 16.58 -6.44 -9.92
CA ASP A 269 15.31 -6.38 -9.19
C ASP A 269 14.26 -5.60 -9.98
N LEU A 270 14.62 -4.44 -10.55
CA LEU A 270 13.69 -3.66 -11.37
C LEU A 270 13.20 -4.46 -12.58
N ARG A 271 14.11 -5.14 -13.29
CA ARG A 271 13.73 -5.96 -14.47
C ARG A 271 12.81 -7.12 -14.07
N SER A 272 13.11 -7.80 -12.97
CA SER A 272 12.26 -8.88 -12.45
C SER A 272 10.86 -8.38 -12.09
N LEU A 273 10.75 -7.24 -11.40
CA LEU A 273 9.46 -6.66 -11.02
C LEU A 273 8.65 -6.17 -12.21
N LEU A 274 9.30 -5.60 -13.24
CA LEU A 274 8.62 -5.19 -14.47
C LEU A 274 8.06 -6.38 -15.27
N GLU A 275 8.76 -7.52 -15.22
CA GLU A 275 8.36 -8.72 -15.96
C GLU A 275 7.30 -9.55 -15.21
N TYR A 276 7.52 -9.80 -13.91
CA TYR A 276 6.71 -10.74 -13.13
C TYR A 276 5.77 -10.08 -12.10
N GLY A 277 5.89 -8.76 -11.90
CA GLY A 277 5.13 -8.03 -10.89
C GLY A 277 5.65 -8.20 -9.46
N PRO A 278 4.96 -7.59 -8.47
CA PRO A 278 5.42 -7.53 -7.09
C PRO A 278 5.06 -8.79 -6.27
N TRP A 279 4.38 -9.75 -6.86
CA TRP A 279 3.87 -10.93 -6.15
C TRP A 279 4.73 -12.16 -6.36
N SER A 280 4.86 -12.96 -5.30
CA SER A 280 5.38 -14.32 -5.39
C SER A 280 4.41 -15.25 -4.67
N ILE A 281 3.88 -16.24 -5.40
CA ILE A 281 3.00 -17.27 -4.84
C ILE A 281 3.67 -18.62 -5.08
N LYS A 282 3.87 -19.39 -4.02
CA LYS A 282 4.51 -20.71 -4.06
C LYS A 282 3.65 -21.72 -3.31
N ALA A 283 3.47 -22.90 -3.89
CA ALA A 283 2.92 -24.03 -3.15
C ALA A 283 3.86 -24.39 -1.99
N ILE A 284 3.29 -24.76 -0.85
CA ILE A 284 4.06 -25.25 0.29
C ILE A 284 4.27 -26.73 0.05
N GLU A 285 5.54 -27.10 -0.18
CA GLU A 285 5.94 -28.49 -0.46
C GLU A 285 6.01 -29.30 0.83
N GLU A 286 4.89 -29.79 1.33
CA GLU A 286 4.90 -30.92 2.28
C GLU A 286 3.80 -31.92 1.90
N GLY A 287 4.25 -32.97 1.20
CA GLY A 287 3.51 -34.23 0.98
C GLY A 287 2.20 -34.07 0.20
N SER A 288 1.99 -34.94 -0.76
CA SER A 288 0.82 -35.09 -1.64
C SER A 288 -0.53 -35.27 -0.89
N ARG A 289 -0.81 -34.42 0.11
CA ARG A 289 -2.10 -34.39 0.77
C ARG A 289 -3.03 -33.47 -0.01
N LYS A 290 -4.11 -34.04 -0.52
CA LYS A 290 -5.25 -33.23 -0.99
C LYS A 290 -5.64 -32.26 0.12
N ALA A 291 -5.99 -31.04 -0.26
CA ALA A 291 -6.52 -30.04 0.67
C ALA A 291 -7.53 -30.70 1.62
N SER A 292 -7.29 -30.61 2.92
CA SER A 292 -8.15 -31.26 3.93
C SER A 292 -9.47 -30.51 4.10
N ARG A 293 -9.48 -29.23 3.71
CA ARG A 293 -10.62 -28.34 3.82
C ARG A 293 -10.73 -27.48 2.56
N MET A 294 -11.77 -27.72 1.79
CA MET A 294 -12.12 -26.86 0.65
C MET A 294 -12.73 -25.56 1.18
N LEU A 295 -12.31 -24.40 0.63
CA LEU A 295 -12.96 -23.11 0.97
C LEU A 295 -14.45 -23.11 0.56
N SER A 296 -14.84 -23.95 -0.42
CA SER A 296 -16.21 -24.14 -0.86
C SER A 296 -17.17 -24.70 0.21
N ASP A 297 -16.67 -25.33 1.27
CA ASP A 297 -17.49 -25.91 2.35
C ASP A 297 -18.19 -24.85 3.22
N PHE A 298 -17.86 -23.57 3.01
CA PHE A 298 -18.48 -22.46 3.71
C PHE A 298 -19.69 -21.91 2.94
N SER A 299 -20.86 -22.52 3.13
CA SER A 299 -22.12 -21.88 2.76
C SER A 299 -22.36 -20.69 3.66
N THR A 300 -22.35 -19.48 3.09
CA THR A 300 -22.72 -18.26 3.82
C THR A 300 -23.93 -17.61 3.17
N THR A 301 -24.81 -17.05 3.98
CA THR A 301 -25.90 -16.21 3.53
C THR A 301 -25.47 -14.75 3.35
N SER A 302 -24.20 -14.46 3.60
CA SER A 302 -23.64 -13.11 3.48
C SER A 302 -23.46 -12.71 2.00
N GLU A 303 -23.73 -11.47 1.69
CA GLU A 303 -23.50 -10.87 0.38
C GLU A 303 -22.03 -10.57 0.10
N LEU A 304 -21.13 -10.63 1.13
CA LEU A 304 -19.72 -10.30 0.98
C LEU A 304 -18.90 -11.52 0.52
N PRO A 305 -18.00 -11.36 -0.46
CA PRO A 305 -17.35 -12.47 -1.16
C PRO A 305 -16.42 -13.32 -0.27
N LEU A 306 -15.82 -12.74 0.77
CA LEU A 306 -14.93 -13.44 1.69
C LEU A 306 -15.57 -13.74 3.06
N ALA A 307 -16.91 -13.60 3.18
CA ALA A 307 -17.60 -13.95 4.43
C ALA A 307 -17.29 -15.39 4.85
N GLY A 308 -16.99 -15.59 6.14
CA GLY A 308 -16.57 -16.87 6.71
C GLY A 308 -15.08 -17.21 6.58
N ILE A 309 -14.31 -16.46 5.78
CA ILE A 309 -12.85 -16.54 5.76
C ILE A 309 -12.27 -15.90 7.03
N ARG A 310 -11.30 -16.56 7.64
CA ARG A 310 -10.64 -16.10 8.87
C ARG A 310 -9.19 -15.77 8.61
N LEU A 311 -8.79 -14.55 9.02
CA LEU A 311 -7.44 -14.03 8.92
C LEU A 311 -6.87 -13.76 10.31
N VAL A 312 -5.66 -14.21 10.59
CA VAL A 312 -4.84 -13.76 11.70
C VAL A 312 -3.81 -12.75 11.17
N GLU A 313 -3.83 -11.54 11.71
CA GLU A 313 -2.95 -10.44 11.31
C GLU A 313 -1.94 -10.12 12.42
N SER A 314 -0.64 -10.25 12.14
CA SER A 314 0.44 -9.79 13.02
C SER A 314 1.28 -8.73 12.32
N CYS A 315 0.68 -7.57 12.13
CA CYS A 315 1.23 -6.46 11.37
C CYS A 315 1.32 -5.18 12.18
N ARG A 316 2.21 -4.28 11.75
CA ARG A 316 2.36 -2.94 12.34
C ARG A 316 2.32 -1.88 11.26
N ARG A 317 2.16 -0.61 11.68
CA ARG A 317 2.14 0.59 10.84
C ARG A 317 0.98 0.57 9.84
N ILE A 318 1.25 0.70 8.53
CA ILE A 318 0.25 0.95 7.49
C ILE A 318 0.08 -0.25 6.56
N GLN A 319 1.16 -0.74 5.94
CA GLN A 319 1.12 -1.74 4.87
C GLN A 319 0.29 -2.99 5.23
N GLY A 320 0.68 -3.72 6.25
CA GLY A 320 -0.03 -4.93 6.66
C GLY A 320 -1.46 -4.64 7.19
N PRO A 321 -1.65 -3.63 8.08
CA PRO A 321 -2.99 -3.24 8.49
C PRO A 321 -3.93 -2.84 7.35
N MET A 322 -3.46 -2.18 6.29
CA MET A 322 -4.23 -1.90 5.08
C MET A 322 -4.67 -3.19 4.38
N ALA A 323 -3.79 -4.20 4.29
CA ALA A 323 -4.18 -5.48 3.70
C ALA A 323 -5.28 -6.17 4.51
N GLY A 324 -5.15 -6.23 5.84
CA GLY A 324 -6.19 -6.78 6.71
C GLY A 324 -7.50 -5.98 6.66
N HIS A 325 -7.41 -4.66 6.52
CA HIS A 325 -8.57 -3.78 6.36
C HIS A 325 -9.34 -4.11 5.06
N LEU A 326 -8.65 -4.21 3.93
CA LEU A 326 -9.26 -4.58 2.65
C LEU A 326 -9.92 -5.96 2.70
N LEU A 327 -9.25 -6.96 3.27
CA LEU A 327 -9.83 -8.29 3.42
C LEU A 327 -11.07 -8.28 4.33
N ALA A 328 -11.07 -7.46 5.38
CA ALA A 328 -12.27 -7.27 6.23
C ALA A 328 -13.41 -6.58 5.45
N MET A 329 -13.11 -5.64 4.56
CA MET A 329 -14.11 -5.02 3.68
C MET A 329 -14.75 -6.05 2.74
N PHE A 330 -13.99 -7.01 2.26
CA PHE A 330 -14.53 -8.14 1.49
C PHE A 330 -15.27 -9.18 2.35
N GLY A 331 -15.36 -9.00 3.67
CA GLY A 331 -16.13 -9.84 4.58
C GLY A 331 -15.31 -10.86 5.39
N ALA A 332 -13.99 -10.87 5.28
CA ALA A 332 -13.17 -11.73 6.13
C ALA A 332 -13.21 -11.29 7.61
N THR A 333 -13.23 -12.26 8.52
CA THR A 333 -13.05 -11.98 9.95
C THR A 333 -11.57 -11.87 10.26
N VAL A 334 -11.13 -10.68 10.70
CA VAL A 334 -9.72 -10.39 10.98
C VAL A 334 -9.48 -10.38 12.49
N THR A 335 -8.58 -11.24 12.96
CA THR A 335 -8.05 -11.22 14.33
C THR A 335 -6.65 -10.62 14.30
N ARG A 336 -6.50 -9.42 14.86
CA ARG A 336 -5.24 -8.69 14.94
C ARG A 336 -4.51 -9.05 16.25
N ILE A 337 -3.25 -9.42 16.13
CA ILE A 337 -2.36 -9.63 17.27
C ILE A 337 -1.65 -8.33 17.60
N GLU A 338 -1.79 -7.89 18.83
CA GLU A 338 -1.11 -6.71 19.38
C GLU A 338 -0.19 -7.09 20.56
N PRO A 339 0.85 -6.30 20.84
CA PRO A 339 1.64 -6.49 22.07
C PRO A 339 0.79 -6.22 23.30
N LEU A 340 1.24 -6.74 24.46
CA LEU A 340 0.60 -6.42 25.75
C LEU A 340 0.60 -4.90 25.97
N GLY A 341 -0.55 -4.34 26.28
CA GLY A 341 -0.79 -2.88 26.42
C GLY A 341 -1.15 -2.19 25.10
N GLY A 342 -1.39 -2.96 24.03
CA GLY A 342 -1.86 -2.45 22.73
C GLY A 342 -0.74 -2.00 21.79
N ASP A 343 -1.14 -1.64 20.58
CA ASP A 343 -0.22 -1.09 19.56
C ASP A 343 0.13 0.37 19.93
N PRO A 344 1.43 0.75 19.97
CA PRO A 344 1.84 2.13 20.29
C PRO A 344 1.24 3.21 19.38
N LEU A 345 0.79 2.84 18.16
CA LEU A 345 0.14 3.78 17.25
C LEU A 345 -1.29 4.16 17.67
N ARG A 346 -1.87 3.49 18.67
CA ARG A 346 -3.18 3.84 19.23
C ARG A 346 -3.20 5.23 19.85
N ASP A 347 -2.06 5.68 20.37
CA ASP A 347 -1.90 6.97 21.03
C ASP A 347 -1.31 8.06 20.10
N MET A 348 -1.13 7.74 18.78
CA MET A 348 -0.56 8.69 17.84
C MET A 348 -1.59 9.75 17.44
N PRO A 349 -1.32 11.05 17.63
CA PRO A 349 -2.21 12.12 17.16
C PRO A 349 -2.43 12.09 15.63
N PRO A 350 -3.59 12.62 15.15
CA PRO A 350 -4.67 13.24 15.90
C PRO A 350 -5.55 12.21 16.63
N LEU A 351 -6.01 12.58 17.83
CA LEU A 351 -6.83 11.71 18.67
C LEU A 351 -8.32 12.06 18.54
N ALA A 352 -9.16 11.03 18.40
CA ALA A 352 -10.59 11.09 18.57
C ALA A 352 -10.96 10.15 19.71
N ASP A 353 -11.67 10.63 20.74
CA ASP A 353 -12.04 9.86 21.93
C ASP A 353 -10.85 9.13 22.59
N ASN A 354 -9.71 9.81 22.68
CA ASN A 354 -8.44 9.29 23.20
C ASN A 354 -7.76 8.18 22.36
N TYR A 355 -8.20 7.96 21.12
CA TYR A 355 -7.56 7.02 20.19
C TYR A 355 -7.09 7.72 18.93
N SER A 356 -6.02 7.22 18.34
CA SER A 356 -5.56 7.69 17.03
C SER A 356 -6.62 7.48 15.95
N ALA A 357 -7.12 8.57 15.37
CA ALA A 357 -8.06 8.50 14.25
C ALA A 357 -7.46 7.75 13.05
N ARG A 358 -6.17 7.93 12.78
CA ARG A 358 -5.45 7.22 11.71
C ARG A 358 -5.32 5.72 11.98
N PHE A 359 -5.08 5.34 13.24
CA PHE A 359 -5.04 3.93 13.62
C PHE A 359 -6.43 3.29 13.46
N GLN A 360 -7.48 3.97 13.90
CA GLN A 360 -8.85 3.48 13.77
C GLN A 360 -9.26 3.29 12.31
N ALA A 361 -8.90 4.21 11.42
CA ALA A 361 -9.20 4.12 9.99
C ALA A 361 -8.78 2.78 9.36
N LEU A 362 -7.69 2.18 9.84
CA LEU A 362 -7.18 0.89 9.34
C LEU A 362 -7.61 -0.32 10.18
N ASN A 363 -8.10 -0.12 11.40
CA ASN A 363 -8.22 -1.24 12.34
C ASN A 363 -9.59 -1.39 12.99
N ALA A 364 -10.54 -0.47 12.76
CA ALA A 364 -11.86 -0.45 13.44
C ALA A 364 -12.68 -1.73 13.26
N ARG A 365 -12.50 -2.47 12.16
CA ARG A 365 -13.26 -3.71 11.86
C ARG A 365 -12.56 -4.99 12.31
N LYS A 366 -11.46 -4.89 13.07
CA LYS A 366 -10.66 -6.04 13.48
C LYS A 366 -10.91 -6.39 14.93
N GLN A 367 -10.97 -7.69 15.20
CA GLN A 367 -10.89 -8.21 16.57
C GLN A 367 -9.44 -8.13 17.04
N VAL A 368 -9.21 -7.79 18.30
CA VAL A 368 -7.85 -7.65 18.86
C VAL A 368 -7.61 -8.71 19.92
N VAL A 369 -6.42 -9.32 19.85
CA VAL A 369 -5.90 -10.22 20.89
C VAL A 369 -4.51 -9.71 21.28
N GLU A 370 -4.33 -9.35 22.54
CA GLU A 370 -3.03 -8.95 23.07
C GLU A 370 -2.19 -10.17 23.42
N VAL A 371 -0.99 -10.25 22.85
CA VAL A 371 -0.11 -11.42 23.00
C VAL A 371 1.35 -10.98 23.13
N ASN A 372 2.05 -11.51 24.13
CA ASN A 372 3.51 -11.47 24.13
C ASN A 372 4.08 -12.53 23.21
N ILE A 373 4.18 -12.22 21.93
CA ILE A 373 4.65 -13.15 20.88
C ILE A 373 6.07 -13.71 21.12
N LYS A 374 6.85 -13.12 22.05
CA LYS A 374 8.20 -13.58 22.41
C LYS A 374 8.18 -14.68 23.49
N SER A 375 7.09 -14.84 24.23
CA SER A 375 6.94 -15.89 25.22
C SER A 375 6.46 -17.20 24.60
N ALA A 376 6.75 -18.34 25.22
CA ALA A 376 6.28 -19.65 24.77
C ALA A 376 4.75 -19.75 24.77
N GLU A 377 4.10 -19.17 25.79
CA GLU A 377 2.63 -19.12 25.90
C GLU A 377 2.02 -18.25 24.77
N GLY A 378 2.64 -17.09 24.50
CA GLY A 378 2.19 -16.20 23.43
C GLY A 378 2.34 -16.83 22.04
N LYS A 379 3.46 -17.52 21.77
CA LYS A 379 3.65 -18.29 20.53
C LYS A 379 2.57 -19.33 20.35
N LYS A 380 2.30 -20.14 21.39
CA LYS A 380 1.24 -21.12 21.38
C LYS A 380 -0.13 -20.50 21.11
N THR A 381 -0.42 -19.35 21.70
CA THR A 381 -1.66 -18.61 21.43
C THR A 381 -1.77 -18.23 19.95
N VAL A 382 -0.68 -17.75 19.32
CA VAL A 382 -0.65 -17.45 17.89
C VAL A 382 -0.86 -18.69 17.05
N GLU A 383 -0.18 -19.80 17.36
CA GLU A 383 -0.36 -21.09 16.67
C GLU A 383 -1.81 -21.58 16.77
N ASP A 384 -2.43 -21.50 17.94
CA ASP A 384 -3.82 -21.92 18.17
C ASP A 384 -4.83 -21.05 17.39
N LEU A 385 -4.55 -19.75 17.22
CA LEU A 385 -5.34 -18.83 16.40
C LEU A 385 -5.17 -19.15 14.90
N VAL A 386 -3.93 -19.33 14.46
CA VAL A 386 -3.59 -19.63 13.05
C VAL A 386 -4.15 -20.99 12.64
N HIS A 387 -4.15 -21.99 13.52
CA HIS A 387 -4.72 -23.31 13.24
C HIS A 387 -6.23 -23.24 12.88
N LYS A 388 -6.93 -22.21 13.34
CA LYS A 388 -8.35 -21.99 13.04
C LYS A 388 -8.59 -21.01 11.90
N ALA A 389 -7.53 -20.42 11.34
CA ALA A 389 -7.60 -19.40 10.30
C ALA A 389 -7.38 -20.01 8.90
N ASP A 390 -7.81 -19.31 7.88
CA ASP A 390 -7.54 -19.63 6.47
C ASP A 390 -6.28 -18.89 5.98
N LEU A 391 -5.98 -17.71 6.60
CA LEU A 391 -4.83 -16.90 6.27
C LEU A 391 -4.09 -16.45 7.54
N PHE A 392 -2.77 -16.32 7.40
CA PHE A 392 -1.92 -15.61 8.34
C PHE A 392 -1.14 -14.54 7.57
N ILE A 393 -1.16 -13.29 8.03
CA ILE A 393 -0.39 -12.19 7.43
C ILE A 393 0.50 -11.52 8.44
N HIS A 394 1.74 -11.23 8.03
CA HIS A 394 2.67 -10.42 8.81
C HIS A 394 3.52 -9.50 7.92
N ASN A 395 4.07 -8.43 8.54
CA ASN A 395 5.03 -7.52 7.90
C ASN A 395 6.28 -7.32 8.79
N TRP A 396 6.73 -8.37 9.44
CA TRP A 396 7.93 -8.34 10.28
C TRP A 396 9.19 -8.13 9.43
N ALA A 397 10.25 -7.64 10.07
CA ALA A 397 11.56 -7.55 9.43
C ALA A 397 12.04 -8.91 8.93
N PRO A 398 12.87 -8.95 7.87
CA PRO A 398 13.43 -10.20 7.35
C PRO A 398 14.08 -11.05 8.47
N GLY A 399 13.86 -12.36 8.43
CA GLY A 399 14.36 -13.31 9.44
C GLY A 399 13.58 -13.36 10.77
N LYS A 400 12.73 -12.36 11.06
CA LYS A 400 12.01 -12.30 12.34
C LYS A 400 10.99 -13.43 12.53
N ALA A 401 10.36 -13.88 11.45
CA ALA A 401 9.44 -15.02 11.50
C ALA A 401 10.14 -16.29 12.00
N SER A 402 11.31 -16.61 11.46
CA SER A 402 12.12 -17.78 11.87
C SER A 402 12.66 -17.62 13.30
N GLU A 403 13.10 -16.40 13.70
CA GLU A 403 13.50 -16.13 15.10
C GLU A 403 12.35 -16.39 16.08
N LEU A 404 11.13 -16.10 15.67
CA LEU A 404 9.93 -16.35 16.47
C LEU A 404 9.44 -17.80 16.39
N ALA A 405 9.99 -18.64 15.52
CA ALA A 405 9.46 -19.95 15.16
C ALA A 405 7.97 -19.87 14.72
N LEU A 406 7.67 -18.91 13.86
CA LEU A 406 6.37 -18.64 13.26
C LEU A 406 6.51 -18.41 11.75
N ASP A 407 7.50 -19.03 11.12
CA ASP A 407 7.66 -18.97 9.67
C ASP A 407 6.72 -19.93 8.94
N VAL A 408 6.87 -20.00 7.62
CA VAL A 408 6.02 -20.85 6.77
C VAL A 408 6.07 -22.30 7.24
N SER A 409 7.26 -22.85 7.49
CA SER A 409 7.44 -24.27 7.86
C SER A 409 6.84 -24.57 9.24
N ASP A 410 7.00 -23.64 10.19
CA ASP A 410 6.49 -23.82 11.55
C ASP A 410 4.96 -23.90 11.57
N LEU A 411 4.30 -22.93 10.91
CA LEU A 411 2.84 -22.81 10.96
C LEU A 411 2.12 -23.81 10.05
N THR A 412 2.74 -24.20 8.93
CA THR A 412 2.09 -25.11 7.97
C THR A 412 2.29 -26.58 8.28
N HIS A 413 3.24 -26.94 9.14
CA HIS A 413 3.45 -28.31 9.57
C HIS A 413 2.15 -28.97 10.10
N ASN A 414 1.40 -28.24 10.93
CA ASN A 414 0.12 -28.68 11.48
C ASN A 414 -1.10 -28.11 10.75
N HIS A 415 -0.90 -27.22 9.78
CA HIS A 415 -1.96 -26.58 9.02
C HIS A 415 -1.59 -26.45 7.54
N PRO A 416 -1.57 -27.58 6.80
CA PRO A 416 -1.07 -27.64 5.42
C PRO A 416 -1.90 -26.83 4.42
N ASP A 417 -3.09 -26.37 4.79
CA ASP A 417 -4.00 -25.59 3.96
C ASP A 417 -3.88 -24.08 4.15
N LEU A 418 -3.01 -23.65 5.05
CA LEU A 418 -2.83 -22.22 5.38
C LEU A 418 -2.32 -21.42 4.18
N VAL A 419 -2.90 -20.23 3.97
CA VAL A 419 -2.31 -19.20 3.14
C VAL A 419 -1.44 -18.30 4.02
N TYR A 420 -0.14 -18.40 3.86
CA TYR A 420 0.84 -17.62 4.60
C TYR A 420 1.29 -16.41 3.78
N VAL A 421 1.01 -15.20 4.26
CA VAL A 421 1.25 -13.94 3.53
C VAL A 421 2.33 -13.11 4.24
N TYR A 422 3.39 -12.79 3.50
CA TYR A 422 4.44 -11.87 3.94
C TYR A 422 4.36 -10.56 3.14
N ALA A 423 4.04 -9.47 3.83
CA ALA A 423 4.07 -8.12 3.30
C ALA A 423 5.43 -7.47 3.61
N GLY A 424 6.40 -7.67 2.73
CA GLY A 424 7.79 -7.25 2.93
C GLY A 424 8.08 -5.83 2.45
N GLY A 425 9.31 -5.37 2.72
CA GLY A 425 9.80 -4.08 2.23
C GLY A 425 10.51 -4.21 0.89
N TRP A 426 11.58 -5.00 0.85
CA TRP A 426 12.51 -5.09 -0.28
C TRP A 426 12.21 -6.25 -1.26
N GLY A 427 11.32 -7.18 -0.89
CA GLY A 427 10.96 -8.32 -1.73
C GLY A 427 12.11 -9.30 -1.93
N GLU A 428 12.59 -9.48 -3.18
CA GLU A 428 13.70 -10.40 -3.46
C GLU A 428 15.04 -9.92 -2.87
N LEU A 429 15.16 -8.63 -2.57
CA LEU A 429 16.35 -8.04 -1.95
C LEU A 429 16.36 -8.15 -0.41
N ASP A 430 15.36 -8.73 0.23
CA ASP A 430 15.27 -8.83 1.71
C ASP A 430 16.52 -9.47 2.35
N SER A 431 17.19 -10.38 1.65
CA SER A 431 18.43 -11.02 2.13
C SER A 431 19.72 -10.22 1.89
N GLU A 432 19.64 -9.24 1.00
CA GLU A 432 20.80 -8.41 0.59
C GLU A 432 20.80 -7.06 1.31
N MET A 433 19.61 -6.54 1.64
CA MET A 433 19.45 -5.23 2.27
C MET A 433 19.60 -5.32 3.79
N THR A 434 20.51 -4.51 4.32
CA THR A 434 20.78 -4.43 5.77
C THR A 434 19.89 -3.43 6.50
N ILE A 435 19.20 -2.56 5.76
CA ILE A 435 18.28 -1.55 6.31
C ILE A 435 16.81 -1.99 6.17
N PRO A 436 15.91 -1.53 7.06
CA PRO A 436 14.48 -1.79 6.91
C PRO A 436 13.92 -1.23 5.61
N GLY A 437 13.12 -2.01 4.90
CA GLY A 437 12.35 -1.54 3.73
C GLY A 437 11.09 -0.81 4.19
N THR A 438 11.23 0.46 4.51
CA THR A 438 10.12 1.35 4.87
C THR A 438 9.71 2.21 3.68
N ASP A 439 8.60 2.92 3.79
CA ASP A 439 8.05 3.74 2.71
C ASP A 439 9.11 4.71 2.13
N PHE A 440 9.73 5.54 2.98
CA PHE A 440 10.69 6.54 2.51
C PHE A 440 12.00 5.95 1.99
N MET A 441 12.48 4.86 2.62
CA MET A 441 13.67 4.15 2.13
C MET A 441 13.41 3.56 0.74
N VAL A 442 12.23 2.98 0.54
CA VAL A 442 11.85 2.39 -0.75
C VAL A 442 11.60 3.47 -1.81
N GLN A 443 10.95 4.59 -1.47
CA GLN A 443 10.81 5.71 -2.41
C GLN A 443 12.18 6.20 -2.92
N ALA A 444 13.16 6.37 -2.02
CA ALA A 444 14.50 6.80 -2.36
C ALA A 444 15.24 5.77 -3.23
N TYR A 445 15.23 4.50 -2.82
CA TYR A 445 15.94 3.42 -3.52
C TYR A 445 15.37 3.12 -4.90
N SER A 446 14.03 3.09 -5.03
CA SER A 446 13.35 2.66 -6.26
C SER A 446 13.48 3.63 -7.43
N GLY A 447 13.88 4.88 -7.19
CA GLY A 447 13.82 5.99 -8.15
C GLY A 447 12.48 6.73 -8.17
N MET A 448 11.50 6.31 -7.36
CA MET A 448 10.20 6.99 -7.24
C MET A 448 10.37 8.41 -6.69
N ALA A 449 11.23 8.60 -5.68
CA ALA A 449 11.50 9.91 -5.11
C ALA A 449 12.09 10.89 -6.14
N ASP A 450 12.98 10.41 -7.02
CA ASP A 450 13.56 11.18 -8.13
C ASP A 450 12.48 11.62 -9.15
N VAL A 451 11.62 10.68 -9.55
CA VAL A 451 10.52 10.95 -10.49
C VAL A 451 9.54 11.99 -9.91
N ILE A 452 9.13 11.82 -8.65
CA ILE A 452 8.22 12.77 -7.99
C ILE A 452 8.88 14.15 -7.90
N ALA A 453 10.16 14.22 -7.52
CA ALA A 453 10.88 15.48 -7.44
C ALA A 453 10.94 16.20 -8.79
N GLN A 454 11.19 15.48 -9.88
CA GLN A 454 11.24 16.05 -11.23
C GLN A 454 9.87 16.57 -11.70
N ARG A 455 8.79 15.88 -11.36
CA ARG A 455 7.44 16.17 -11.88
C ARG A 455 6.60 17.10 -11.01
N SER A 456 6.68 16.97 -9.69
CA SER A 456 5.92 17.82 -8.76
C SER A 456 6.73 18.96 -8.15
N GLY A 457 8.06 18.95 -8.32
CA GLY A 457 8.95 19.93 -7.71
C GLY A 457 9.18 19.70 -6.21
N VAL A 458 8.72 18.57 -5.66
CA VAL A 458 8.92 18.21 -4.25
C VAL A 458 10.29 17.57 -4.07
N LYS A 459 11.13 18.15 -3.23
CA LYS A 459 12.44 17.55 -2.94
C LYS A 459 12.28 16.15 -2.31
N GLY A 460 12.76 15.12 -3.01
CA GLY A 460 12.97 13.78 -2.45
C GLY A 460 11.75 12.87 -2.34
N GLY A 461 10.71 13.09 -3.13
CA GLY A 461 9.54 12.21 -3.14
C GLY A 461 8.35 12.77 -2.37
N THR A 462 7.49 11.91 -1.86
CA THR A 462 6.28 12.35 -1.17
C THR A 462 6.30 11.97 0.31
N LEU A 463 5.78 12.88 1.16
CA LEU A 463 5.47 12.58 2.57
C LEU A 463 4.10 11.91 2.74
N PHE A 464 3.33 11.75 1.67
CA PHE A 464 2.24 10.80 1.58
C PHE A 464 2.83 9.38 1.57
N THR A 465 2.34 8.50 2.43
CA THR A 465 2.87 7.13 2.58
C THR A 465 2.40 6.23 1.44
N ALA A 466 2.75 6.62 0.21
CA ALA A 466 2.24 6.08 -1.04
C ALA A 466 2.56 4.59 -1.21
N THR A 467 3.80 4.20 -0.90
CA THR A 467 4.22 2.80 -1.07
C THR A 467 3.69 1.91 0.03
N ASP A 468 3.53 2.39 1.26
CA ASP A 468 2.90 1.63 2.36
C ASP A 468 1.44 1.30 2.04
N ILE A 469 0.68 2.28 1.56
CA ILE A 469 -0.74 2.09 1.19
C ILE A 469 -0.86 1.13 0.02
N PHE A 470 -0.13 1.38 -1.06
CA PHE A 470 -0.18 0.52 -2.23
C PHE A 470 0.40 -0.88 -1.94
N GLY A 471 1.47 -0.98 -1.15
CA GLY A 471 2.01 -2.25 -0.68
C GLY A 471 0.99 -3.08 0.10
N GLY A 472 0.14 -2.42 0.90
CA GLY A 472 -0.99 -3.08 1.57
C GLY A 472 -2.06 -3.57 0.60
N ILE A 473 -2.41 -2.77 -0.41
CA ILE A 473 -3.32 -3.17 -1.50
C ILE A 473 -2.75 -4.40 -2.23
N LEU A 474 -1.46 -4.42 -2.56
CA LEU A 474 -0.80 -5.55 -3.21
C LEU A 474 -0.73 -6.80 -2.34
N ALA A 475 -0.57 -6.64 -1.01
CA ALA A 475 -0.60 -7.77 -0.09
C ALA A 475 -2.01 -8.39 0.00
N ALA A 476 -3.06 -7.57 0.02
CA ALA A 476 -4.44 -8.04 -0.07
C ALA A 476 -4.71 -8.75 -1.41
N GLN A 477 -4.23 -8.20 -2.52
CA GLN A 477 -4.35 -8.81 -3.83
C GLN A 477 -3.67 -10.19 -3.87
N ALA A 478 -2.46 -10.30 -3.33
CA ALA A 478 -1.74 -11.56 -3.21
C ALA A 478 -2.52 -12.60 -2.39
N ALA A 479 -3.12 -12.18 -1.27
CA ALA A 479 -3.98 -13.02 -0.44
C ALA A 479 -5.22 -13.51 -1.21
N ILE A 480 -5.91 -12.62 -1.94
CA ILE A 480 -7.08 -12.98 -2.76
C ILE A 480 -6.70 -13.92 -3.90
N MET A 481 -5.56 -13.67 -4.56
CA MET A 481 -5.02 -14.59 -5.58
C MET A 481 -4.77 -15.98 -5.01
N ALA A 482 -4.20 -16.08 -3.80
CA ALA A 482 -3.99 -17.37 -3.14
C ALA A 482 -5.32 -18.04 -2.73
N LEU A 483 -6.30 -17.29 -2.24
CA LEU A 483 -7.64 -17.81 -1.96
C LEU A 483 -8.33 -18.31 -3.23
N TYR A 484 -8.15 -17.63 -4.37
CA TYR A 484 -8.64 -18.13 -5.65
C TYR A 484 -7.97 -19.45 -6.03
N CYS A 485 -6.65 -19.59 -5.86
CA CYS A 485 -5.97 -20.89 -6.04
C CYS A 485 -6.54 -21.96 -5.11
N ARG A 486 -6.88 -21.60 -3.86
CA ARG A 486 -7.51 -22.51 -2.88
C ARG A 486 -8.88 -23.04 -3.36
N VAL A 487 -9.76 -22.18 -3.85
CA VAL A 487 -11.07 -22.63 -4.39
C VAL A 487 -10.91 -23.47 -5.66
N LYS A 488 -9.80 -23.34 -6.37
CA LYS A 488 -9.43 -24.20 -7.51
C LYS A 488 -8.71 -25.48 -7.09
N GLY A 489 -8.62 -25.78 -5.79
CA GLY A 489 -8.10 -27.04 -5.25
C GLY A 489 -6.62 -27.05 -4.88
N ALA A 490 -5.95 -25.91 -4.87
CA ALA A 490 -4.59 -25.84 -4.34
C ALA A 490 -4.56 -26.10 -2.83
N SER A 491 -3.48 -26.70 -2.32
CA SER A 491 -3.16 -26.79 -0.89
C SER A 491 -2.64 -25.47 -0.35
N GLY A 492 -1.95 -25.45 0.78
CA GLY A 492 -1.37 -24.25 1.37
C GLY A 492 -0.41 -23.52 0.45
N LEU A 493 -0.38 -22.22 0.60
CA LEU A 493 0.36 -21.31 -0.25
C LEU A 493 1.17 -20.30 0.57
N SER A 494 2.44 -20.14 0.21
CA SER A 494 3.28 -19.05 0.69
C SER A 494 3.24 -17.89 -0.32
N VAL A 495 2.84 -16.73 0.14
CA VAL A 495 2.62 -15.55 -0.69
C VAL A 495 3.46 -14.39 -0.19
N ARG A 496 4.05 -13.64 -1.10
CA ARG A 496 4.85 -12.45 -0.78
C ARG A 496 4.47 -11.29 -1.67
N SER A 497 4.51 -10.08 -1.09
CA SER A 497 4.48 -8.79 -1.80
C SER A 497 5.51 -7.85 -1.17
N SER A 498 5.79 -6.70 -1.81
CA SER A 498 6.78 -5.76 -1.27
C SER A 498 6.46 -4.30 -1.58
N LEU A 499 6.98 -3.40 -0.74
CA LEU A 499 6.93 -1.96 -1.01
C LEU A 499 7.75 -1.59 -2.25
N LEU A 500 8.89 -2.25 -2.47
CA LEU A 500 9.70 -2.04 -3.67
C LEU A 500 8.91 -2.40 -4.94
N GLY A 501 8.12 -3.47 -4.88
CA GLY A 501 7.21 -3.83 -5.95
C GLY A 501 6.11 -2.78 -6.18
N ALA A 502 5.55 -2.24 -5.11
CA ALA A 502 4.57 -1.15 -5.18
C ALA A 502 5.16 0.09 -5.86
N ALA A 503 6.33 0.54 -5.41
CA ALA A 503 7.02 1.67 -6.01
C ALA A 503 7.33 1.42 -7.50
N THR A 504 7.78 0.21 -7.86
CA THR A 504 8.08 -0.15 -9.25
C THR A 504 6.83 -0.05 -10.13
N MET A 505 5.68 -0.53 -9.67
CA MET A 505 4.43 -0.44 -10.45
C MET A 505 3.96 1.01 -10.64
N LEU A 506 4.21 1.90 -9.67
CA LEU A 506 3.89 3.32 -9.79
C LEU A 506 4.77 4.04 -10.81
N ILE A 507 6.03 3.65 -10.95
CA ILE A 507 6.94 4.27 -11.93
C ILE A 507 6.96 3.56 -13.29
N GLU A 508 6.35 2.39 -13.42
CA GLU A 508 6.30 1.62 -14.69
C GLU A 508 5.72 2.43 -15.85
N PRO A 509 4.59 3.19 -15.72
CA PRO A 509 4.08 4.01 -16.80
C PRO A 509 5.10 5.03 -17.33
N ILE A 510 5.96 5.53 -16.45
CA ILE A 510 7.01 6.49 -16.78
C ILE A 510 8.16 5.82 -17.51
N LEU A 511 8.59 4.66 -17.02
CA LEU A 511 9.65 3.86 -17.65
C LEU A 511 9.28 3.41 -19.07
N THR A 512 7.99 3.20 -19.32
CA THR A 512 7.44 2.78 -20.62
C THR A 512 6.99 3.95 -21.49
N GLY A 513 7.10 5.20 -21.02
CA GLY A 513 6.64 6.39 -21.75
C GLY A 513 5.11 6.49 -21.89
N GLN A 514 4.36 5.88 -20.98
CA GLN A 514 2.91 5.77 -21.03
C GLN A 514 2.20 6.50 -19.87
N SER A 515 2.92 7.28 -19.04
CA SER A 515 2.31 8.06 -17.97
C SER A 515 1.39 9.14 -18.53
N SER A 516 0.26 9.37 -17.87
CA SER A 516 -0.68 10.46 -18.21
C SER A 516 -0.23 11.80 -17.61
N ILE A 517 0.55 11.76 -16.53
CA ILE A 517 1.09 12.96 -15.89
C ILE A 517 2.43 13.31 -16.54
N THR A 518 2.57 14.56 -16.95
CA THR A 518 3.79 15.13 -17.53
C THR A 518 4.55 15.98 -16.52
N GLU A 519 5.68 16.53 -16.91
CA GLU A 519 6.38 17.51 -16.10
C GLU A 519 5.54 18.79 -16.01
N MET A 520 5.35 19.28 -14.77
CA MET A 520 4.65 20.53 -14.46
C MET A 520 3.14 20.56 -14.78
N ASP A 521 2.45 19.43 -14.79
CA ASP A 521 1.00 19.44 -14.83
C ASP A 521 0.43 20.26 -13.66
N THR A 522 -0.56 21.07 -13.98
CA THR A 522 -1.26 21.91 -13.00
C THR A 522 -2.61 21.31 -12.66
N LEU A 523 -3.07 21.56 -11.43
CA LEU A 523 -4.41 21.17 -11.04
C LEU A 523 -5.47 21.99 -11.80
N PRO A 524 -6.67 21.43 -12.02
CA PRO A 524 -7.79 22.16 -12.61
C PRO A 524 -8.12 23.43 -11.83
N GLU A 525 -8.60 24.47 -12.52
CA GLU A 525 -8.98 25.76 -11.90
C GLU A 525 -10.05 25.64 -10.80
N TRP A 526 -10.91 24.63 -10.90
CA TRP A 526 -11.94 24.38 -9.89
C TRP A 526 -11.40 23.71 -8.62
N CYS A 527 -10.13 23.28 -8.61
CA CYS A 527 -9.51 22.68 -7.43
C CYS A 527 -9.36 23.70 -6.31
N CYS A 528 -9.80 23.34 -5.12
CA CYS A 528 -9.58 24.17 -3.95
C CYS A 528 -8.09 24.23 -3.60
N THR A 529 -7.56 25.44 -3.43
CA THR A 529 -6.14 25.70 -3.12
C THR A 529 -5.89 26.02 -1.64
N ASP A 530 -6.87 25.72 -0.76
CA ASP A 530 -6.66 25.91 0.67
C ASP A 530 -5.64 24.90 1.20
N LEU A 531 -4.45 25.39 1.49
CA LEU A 531 -3.32 24.60 2.00
C LEU A 531 -3.41 24.32 3.50
N ALA A 532 -4.25 25.07 4.22
CA ALA A 532 -4.37 24.93 5.68
C ALA A 532 -5.21 23.73 6.11
N SER A 533 -6.00 23.19 5.21
CA SER A 533 -6.89 22.04 5.43
C SER A 533 -6.79 21.04 4.30
N LEU A 534 -7.24 19.81 4.54
CA LEU A 534 -7.41 18.82 3.48
C LEU A 534 -8.50 19.31 2.53
N SER A 535 -8.12 19.78 1.35
CA SER A 535 -9.06 20.23 0.33
C SER A 535 -9.70 19.06 -0.37
N ILE A 536 -10.99 18.86 -0.10
CA ILE A 536 -11.81 17.82 -0.70
C ILE A 536 -12.91 18.51 -1.50
N HIS A 537 -13.07 18.11 -2.75
CA HIS A 537 -14.09 18.70 -3.60
C HIS A 537 -15.51 18.27 -3.16
N PRO A 538 -16.53 19.17 -3.16
CA PRO A 538 -17.92 18.83 -2.76
C PRO A 538 -18.50 17.63 -3.52
N HIS A 539 -18.07 17.32 -4.72
CA HIS A 539 -18.52 16.15 -5.48
C HIS A 539 -18.25 14.82 -4.81
N ILE A 540 -17.31 14.75 -3.87
CA ILE A 540 -17.07 13.54 -3.08
C ILE A 540 -17.79 13.55 -1.72
N GLU A 541 -18.52 14.64 -1.38
CA GLU A 541 -19.35 14.66 -0.18
C GLU A 541 -20.23 13.40 -0.02
N PRO A 542 -20.90 12.85 -1.07
CA PRO A 542 -21.63 11.60 -0.93
C PRO A 542 -20.80 10.43 -0.46
N TYR A 543 -19.51 10.41 -0.79
CA TYR A 543 -18.55 9.39 -0.36
C TYR A 543 -18.02 9.64 1.06
N LEU A 544 -18.14 10.89 1.58
CA LEU A 544 -17.71 11.30 2.92
C LEU A 544 -18.83 11.34 3.93
N MET A 545 -20.09 11.63 3.48
CA MET A 545 -21.30 11.72 4.32
C MET A 545 -21.78 10.36 4.86
N ALA A 546 -21.23 9.30 4.39
CA ALA A 546 -21.32 8.04 5.08
C ALA A 546 -20.70 8.19 6.47
N GLU A 547 -21.51 8.27 7.54
CA GLU A 547 -21.29 8.66 8.95
C GLU A 547 -20.00 8.18 9.64
N SER A 548 -19.09 7.60 8.95
CA SER A 548 -17.71 7.29 9.32
C SER A 548 -16.98 6.75 8.08
N TYR A 549 -15.65 6.84 8.06
CA TYR A 549 -14.77 6.09 7.15
C TYR A 549 -15.19 4.61 7.02
N THR A 550 -15.84 4.08 8.04
CA THR A 550 -16.45 2.74 8.08
C THR A 550 -17.53 2.55 7.02
N GLN A 551 -18.28 3.58 6.67
CA GLN A 551 -19.32 3.54 5.65
C GLN A 551 -18.79 3.81 4.23
N LEU A 552 -17.66 4.50 4.07
CA LEU A 552 -16.93 4.49 2.79
C LEU A 552 -16.57 3.07 2.36
N CYS A 553 -16.33 2.19 3.34
CA CYS A 553 -16.15 0.77 3.12
C CYS A 553 -17.43 0.04 2.71
N GLU A 554 -18.61 0.59 2.98
CA GLU A 554 -19.91 0.04 2.57
C GLU A 554 -20.25 0.34 1.10
N LEU A 555 -19.60 1.36 0.49
CA LEU A 555 -19.71 1.61 -0.95
C LEU A 555 -19.08 0.50 -1.81
N TRP A 556 -18.33 -0.40 -1.19
CA TRP A 556 -17.79 -1.61 -1.82
C TRP A 556 -18.76 -2.79 -1.77
N ARG A 557 -20.00 -2.57 -1.34
CA ARG A 557 -21.01 -3.62 -1.39
C ARG A 557 -21.38 -3.92 -2.83
N PRO A 558 -21.47 -5.20 -3.20
CA PRO A 558 -22.12 -5.58 -4.44
C PRO A 558 -23.56 -5.08 -4.42
N LEU A 559 -24.02 -4.56 -5.56
CA LEU A 559 -25.42 -4.23 -5.78
C LEU A 559 -26.25 -5.50 -5.90
#